data_374596567778150c94db659c50970d83
#
_entry.id   374596567778150c94db659c50970d83
#
_cell.length_a   1.000
_cell.length_b   1.000
_cell.length_c   1.000
_cell.angle_alpha   90.00
_cell.angle_beta   90.00
_cell.angle_gamma   90.00
#
_symmetry.space_group_name_H-M   'P 1'
#
loop_
_entity.id
_entity.type
_entity.pdbx_description
1 polymer ?
#
loop_
_entity_poly.entity_id
_entity_poly.type
_entity_poly.pdbx_seq_one_letter_code
_entity_poly.pdbx_strand_id
1 'polypeptide(L)'
;MRRAITTAIAAIAGLAATPAGADVKLPCLWNPFGGCSMTFVSPEYANKPVQPLDAEAALAAINAYRTANGRSPLALDARLTRAAAMQSEAQAGRSWIGHSGTGGSTPMQRARSAGFPAKLASENVAAGQKSFADVLAYWKQSSGHRTNLLRPNVTAIGVAMAKNDKGRPYWTLVLGAE
;
A
#
# COMPACT_ATOMS: atom_id res chain seq x y z
N MET A 1 57.78 53.58 1.44
CA MET A 1 57.29 52.24 1.08
C MET A 1 55.98 51.99 1.82
N ARG A 2 54.83 52.17 1.11
CA ARG A 2 53.50 51.94 1.68
C ARG A 2 52.99 50.61 1.13
N ARG A 3 52.75 49.62 2.01
CA ARG A 3 52.11 48.35 1.64
C ARG A 3 50.61 48.51 1.65
N ALA A 4 49.98 48.26 0.50
CA ALA A 4 48.53 48.19 0.38
C ALA A 4 48.05 46.87 0.91
N ILE A 5 47.07 46.90 1.84
CA ILE A 5 46.37 45.73 2.38
C ILE A 5 45.11 45.55 1.52
N THR A 6 45.07 44.53 0.71
CA THR A 6 43.89 44.17 -0.09
C THR A 6 42.95 43.31 0.74
N THR A 7 41.83 43.88 1.14
CA THR A 7 40.79 43.14 1.87
C THR A 7 39.96 42.36 0.88
N ALA A 8 40.04 41.03 0.93
CA ALA A 8 39.16 40.16 0.16
C ALA A 8 37.78 40.07 0.84
N ILE A 9 36.76 40.54 0.15
CA ILE A 9 35.37 40.36 0.58
C ILE A 9 34.90 38.98 0.09
N ALA A 10 34.71 38.04 1.01
CA ALA A 10 34.07 36.77 0.72
C ALA A 10 32.57 36.98 0.54
N ALA A 11 32.09 36.78 -0.69
CA ALA A 11 30.67 36.74 -0.97
C ALA A 11 30.06 35.43 -0.39
N ILE A 12 29.25 35.59 0.63
CA ILE A 12 28.41 34.48 1.15
C ILE A 12 27.27 34.29 0.15
N ALA A 13 27.36 33.26 -0.67
CA ALA A 13 26.24 32.83 -1.49
C ALA A 13 25.13 32.28 -0.55
N GLY A 14 24.06 33.07 -0.43
CA GLY A 14 22.87 32.65 0.28
C GLY A 14 22.27 31.40 -0.38
N LEU A 15 22.23 30.26 0.31
CA LEU A 15 21.38 29.16 -0.06
C LEU A 15 19.92 29.61 0.08
N ALA A 16 19.28 29.86 -1.05
CA ALA A 16 17.85 30.01 -1.10
C ALA A 16 17.21 28.68 -0.68
N ALA A 17 16.54 28.66 0.47
CA ALA A 17 15.71 27.56 0.89
C ALA A 17 14.61 27.38 -0.15
N THR A 18 14.61 26.22 -0.83
CA THR A 18 13.48 25.81 -1.66
C THR A 18 12.25 25.66 -0.78
N PRO A 19 11.10 26.24 -1.16
CA PRO A 19 9.88 26.08 -0.37
C PRO A 19 9.52 24.60 -0.30
N ALA A 20 9.19 24.13 0.91
CA ALA A 20 8.66 22.81 1.16
C ALA A 20 7.49 22.51 0.22
N GLY A 21 7.52 21.32 -0.38
CA GLY A 21 6.74 20.90 -1.53
C GLY A 21 5.29 21.37 -1.53
N ALA A 22 4.92 22.02 -2.62
CA ALA A 22 3.53 22.24 -2.94
C ALA A 22 2.86 20.91 -3.22
N ASP A 23 1.82 20.58 -2.49
CA ASP A 23 0.98 19.39 -2.73
C ASP A 23 0.41 19.47 -4.14
N VAL A 24 0.86 18.58 -5.02
CA VAL A 24 0.30 18.46 -6.36
C VAL A 24 -1.07 17.78 -6.23
N LYS A 25 -2.13 18.58 -6.30
CA LYS A 25 -3.50 18.06 -6.41
C LYS A 25 -3.64 17.40 -7.78
N LEU A 26 -3.61 16.06 -7.80
CA LEU A 26 -4.01 15.32 -9.00
C LEU A 26 -5.53 15.48 -9.19
N PRO A 27 -6.01 15.63 -10.46
CA PRO A 27 -7.42 15.75 -10.72
C PRO A 27 -8.15 14.49 -10.24
N CYS A 28 -9.26 14.71 -9.55
CA CYS A 28 -10.17 13.66 -9.11
C CYS A 28 -10.70 12.90 -10.30
N LEU A 29 -10.38 11.61 -10.43
CA LEU A 29 -11.07 10.75 -11.38
C LEU A 29 -12.47 10.45 -10.82
N TRP A 30 -13.47 11.00 -11.46
CA TRP A 30 -14.87 10.83 -11.07
C TRP A 30 -15.29 9.36 -11.19
N ASN A 31 -15.73 8.77 -10.07
CA ASN A 31 -16.28 7.43 -10.03
C ASN A 31 -17.81 7.54 -10.06
N PRO A 32 -18.51 6.86 -10.98
CA PRO A 32 -19.97 6.92 -11.09
C PRO A 32 -20.74 6.40 -9.84
N PHE A 33 -20.03 5.85 -8.87
CA PHE A 33 -20.60 5.41 -7.58
C PHE A 33 -20.36 6.39 -6.42
N GLY A 34 -20.01 7.66 -6.69
CA GLY A 34 -20.17 8.75 -5.74
C GLY A 34 -19.07 8.88 -4.67
N GLY A 35 -17.81 8.64 -4.99
CA GLY A 35 -16.71 8.88 -4.06
C GLY A 35 -15.45 9.41 -4.76
N CYS A 36 -14.98 10.58 -4.34
CA CYS A 36 -13.68 11.09 -4.75
C CYS A 36 -12.60 10.55 -3.83
N SER A 37 -11.81 9.56 -4.28
CA SER A 37 -10.62 9.11 -3.56
C SER A 37 -9.40 9.92 -4.04
N MET A 38 -9.05 10.96 -3.30
CA MET A 38 -7.79 11.67 -3.53
C MET A 38 -6.64 10.89 -2.90
N THR A 39 -5.84 10.25 -3.73
CA THR A 39 -4.56 9.70 -3.29
C THR A 39 -3.53 10.81 -3.38
N PHE A 40 -3.24 11.49 -2.27
CA PHE A 40 -2.12 12.42 -2.20
C PHE A 40 -0.83 11.61 -2.23
N VAL A 41 -0.11 11.66 -3.34
CA VAL A 41 1.26 11.16 -3.41
C VAL A 41 2.15 12.39 -3.39
N SER A 42 2.89 12.59 -2.29
CA SER A 42 3.87 13.68 -2.25
C SER A 42 4.91 13.49 -3.38
N PRO A 43 5.43 14.56 -3.98
CA PRO A 43 6.44 14.47 -5.05
C PRO A 43 7.66 13.62 -4.67
N GLU A 44 8.04 13.62 -3.42
CA GLU A 44 9.09 12.78 -2.83
C GLU A 44 8.82 11.28 -3.00
N TYR A 45 7.55 10.87 -2.97
CA TYR A 45 7.12 9.48 -3.15
C TYR A 45 7.14 9.01 -4.60
N ALA A 46 6.94 9.92 -5.55
CA ALA A 46 6.84 9.58 -6.97
C ALA A 46 8.12 8.93 -7.51
N ASN A 47 9.29 9.35 -7.01
CA ASN A 47 10.60 8.90 -7.49
C ASN A 47 11.21 7.75 -6.69
N LYS A 48 10.59 7.28 -5.60
CA LYS A 48 11.10 6.13 -4.85
C LYS A 48 10.90 4.85 -5.66
N PRO A 49 11.89 3.94 -5.72
CA PRO A 49 11.70 2.63 -6.34
C PRO A 49 10.68 1.81 -5.55
N VAL A 50 9.89 1.01 -6.26
CA VAL A 50 8.96 0.07 -5.62
C VAL A 50 9.75 -1.06 -4.97
N GLN A 51 9.64 -1.19 -3.65
CA GLN A 51 10.28 -2.25 -2.89
C GLN A 51 9.61 -3.61 -3.19
N PRO A 52 10.39 -4.70 -3.27
CA PRO A 52 9.81 -6.04 -3.33
C PRO A 52 8.98 -6.33 -2.08
N LEU A 53 7.97 -7.18 -2.22
CA LEU A 53 7.19 -7.66 -1.08
C LEU A 53 7.93 -8.81 -0.40
N ASP A 54 8.21 -8.63 0.88
CA ASP A 54 8.58 -9.70 1.81
C ASP A 54 7.33 -10.06 2.63
N ALA A 55 6.79 -11.25 2.40
CA ALA A 55 5.53 -11.69 3.01
C ALA A 55 5.67 -11.97 4.52
N GLU A 56 6.83 -12.45 4.96
CA GLU A 56 7.10 -12.69 6.39
C GLU A 56 7.25 -11.37 7.15
N ALA A 57 7.97 -10.40 6.59
CA ALA A 57 8.07 -9.07 7.17
C ALA A 57 6.69 -8.36 7.20
N ALA A 58 5.87 -8.58 6.17
CA ALA A 58 4.50 -8.07 6.14
C ALA A 58 3.63 -8.70 7.22
N LEU A 59 3.71 -10.03 7.41
CA LEU A 59 3.04 -10.75 8.49
C LEU A 59 3.45 -10.21 9.86
N ALA A 60 4.75 -10.08 10.09
CA ALA A 60 5.28 -9.58 11.35
C ALA A 60 4.74 -8.16 11.67
N ALA A 61 4.73 -7.26 10.69
CA ALA A 61 4.21 -5.90 10.85
C ALA A 61 2.69 -5.87 11.12
N ILE A 62 1.91 -6.73 10.45
CA ILE A 62 0.47 -6.88 10.70
C ILE A 62 0.24 -7.43 12.12
N ASN A 63 0.97 -8.48 12.51
CA ASN A 63 0.82 -9.11 13.82
C ASN A 63 1.23 -8.17 14.96
N ALA A 64 2.29 -7.38 14.80
CA ALA A 64 2.64 -6.34 15.76
C ALA A 64 1.49 -5.33 15.95
N TYR A 65 0.87 -4.88 14.85
CA TYR A 65 -0.28 -3.98 14.92
C TYR A 65 -1.50 -4.64 15.57
N ARG A 66 -1.80 -5.90 15.24
CA ARG A 66 -2.91 -6.66 15.84
C ARG A 66 -2.71 -6.84 17.33
N THR A 67 -1.55 -7.29 17.76
CA THR A 67 -1.22 -7.52 19.19
C THR A 67 -1.32 -6.20 19.99
N ALA A 68 -0.80 -5.11 19.46
CA ALA A 68 -0.92 -3.78 20.07
C ALA A 68 -2.38 -3.31 20.21
N ASN A 69 -3.32 -3.91 19.50
CA ASN A 69 -4.75 -3.63 19.55
C ASN A 69 -5.56 -4.80 20.16
N GLY A 70 -4.93 -5.69 20.95
CA GLY A 70 -5.58 -6.78 21.65
C GLY A 70 -6.16 -7.87 20.75
N ARG A 71 -5.58 -8.10 19.55
CA ARG A 71 -5.98 -9.13 18.61
C ARG A 71 -4.92 -10.23 18.54
N SER A 72 -5.36 -11.47 18.42
CA SER A 72 -4.47 -12.62 18.22
C SER A 72 -3.66 -12.46 16.92
N PRO A 73 -2.40 -12.91 16.92
CA PRO A 73 -1.60 -12.97 15.71
C PRO A 73 -2.19 -13.94 14.69
N LEU A 74 -1.85 -13.75 13.43
CA LEU A 74 -2.27 -14.56 12.28
C LEU A 74 -1.09 -15.37 11.76
N ALA A 75 -1.36 -16.41 10.98
CA ALA A 75 -0.38 -17.17 10.22
C ALA A 75 -0.42 -16.80 8.73
N LEU A 76 0.70 -16.95 8.02
CA LEU A 76 0.70 -16.94 6.56
C LEU A 76 0.08 -18.22 6.04
N ASP A 77 -0.76 -18.08 5.01
CA ASP A 77 -1.33 -19.21 4.28
C ASP A 77 -1.05 -19.04 2.78
N ALA A 78 -0.37 -20.02 2.19
CA ALA A 78 -0.01 -20.00 0.79
C ALA A 78 -1.23 -19.96 -0.15
N ARG A 79 -2.37 -20.52 0.27
CA ARG A 79 -3.63 -20.50 -0.49
C ARG A 79 -4.22 -19.09 -0.49
N LEU A 80 -4.21 -18.40 0.65
CA LEU A 80 -4.62 -16.99 0.75
C LEU A 80 -3.66 -16.08 -0.01
N THR A 81 -2.35 -16.38 0.00
CA THR A 81 -1.35 -15.66 -0.81
C THR A 81 -1.65 -15.79 -2.31
N ARG A 82 -2.03 -16.99 -2.77
CA ARG A 82 -2.49 -17.17 -4.16
C ARG A 82 -3.76 -16.37 -4.45
N ALA A 83 -4.73 -16.36 -3.54
CA ALA A 83 -5.94 -15.56 -3.70
C ALA A 83 -5.64 -14.04 -3.78
N ALA A 84 -4.69 -13.56 -2.99
CA ALA A 84 -4.21 -12.18 -3.03
C ALA A 84 -3.48 -11.87 -4.35
N ALA A 85 -2.65 -12.81 -4.86
CA ALA A 85 -1.97 -12.67 -6.14
C ALA A 85 -2.97 -12.56 -7.30
N MET A 86 -3.97 -13.43 -7.35
CA MET A 86 -5.05 -13.37 -8.36
C MET A 86 -5.69 -11.97 -8.42
N GLN A 87 -5.92 -11.34 -7.27
CA GLN A 87 -6.50 -10.01 -7.22
C GLN A 87 -5.50 -8.91 -7.60
N SER A 88 -4.27 -8.95 -7.10
CA SER A 88 -3.23 -7.96 -7.44
C SER A 88 -2.95 -7.97 -8.95
N GLU A 89 -2.86 -9.14 -9.58
CA GLU A 89 -2.66 -9.32 -11.02
C GLU A 89 -3.86 -8.79 -11.81
N ALA A 90 -5.10 -9.12 -11.39
CA ALA A 90 -6.30 -8.63 -12.02
C ALA A 90 -6.43 -7.09 -11.96
N GLN A 91 -6.01 -6.48 -10.87
CA GLN A 91 -5.98 -5.02 -10.72
C GLN A 91 -4.89 -4.39 -11.60
N ALA A 92 -3.68 -4.97 -11.59
CA ALA A 92 -2.56 -4.50 -12.40
C ALA A 92 -2.88 -4.57 -13.90
N GLY A 93 -3.42 -5.69 -14.38
CA GLY A 93 -3.79 -5.86 -15.79
C GLY A 93 -4.87 -4.89 -16.27
N ARG A 94 -5.78 -4.48 -15.37
CA ARG A 94 -6.83 -3.49 -15.69
C ARG A 94 -6.44 -2.06 -15.33
N SER A 95 -5.30 -1.85 -14.70
CA SER A 95 -4.89 -0.56 -14.12
C SER A 95 -5.99 0.08 -13.24
N TRP A 96 -6.77 -0.73 -12.55
CA TRP A 96 -7.91 -0.32 -11.72
C TRP A 96 -7.86 -0.99 -10.34
N ILE A 97 -8.33 -0.32 -9.30
CA ILE A 97 -8.39 -0.81 -7.92
C ILE A 97 -9.82 -1.15 -7.51
N GLY A 98 -10.01 -2.29 -6.88
CA GLY A 98 -11.32 -2.72 -6.35
C GLY A 98 -11.30 -4.16 -5.88
N HIS A 99 -12.44 -4.64 -5.41
CA HIS A 99 -12.59 -5.97 -4.82
C HIS A 99 -13.09 -7.04 -5.80
N SER A 100 -13.58 -6.63 -6.97
CA SER A 100 -14.04 -7.53 -8.02
C SER A 100 -12.85 -8.00 -8.85
N GLY A 101 -12.56 -9.29 -8.81
CA GLY A 101 -11.47 -9.93 -9.55
C GLY A 101 -11.85 -10.30 -10.98
N THR A 102 -11.03 -11.13 -11.62
CA THR A 102 -11.33 -11.70 -12.93
C THR A 102 -12.66 -12.46 -12.91
N GLY A 103 -13.49 -12.26 -13.93
CA GLY A 103 -14.83 -12.85 -13.99
C GLY A 103 -15.80 -12.34 -12.90
N GLY A 104 -15.52 -11.19 -12.27
CA GLY A 104 -16.36 -10.65 -11.20
C GLY A 104 -16.15 -11.37 -9.85
N SER A 105 -15.12 -12.18 -9.68
CA SER A 105 -14.90 -12.99 -8.48
C SER A 105 -14.74 -12.14 -7.22
N THR A 106 -15.41 -12.57 -6.15
CA THR A 106 -15.29 -11.99 -4.80
C THR A 106 -14.05 -12.50 -4.07
N PRO A 107 -13.58 -11.83 -2.99
CA PRO A 107 -12.48 -12.33 -2.16
C PRO A 107 -12.71 -13.75 -1.62
N MET A 108 -13.95 -14.06 -1.21
CA MET A 108 -14.34 -15.40 -0.76
C MET A 108 -14.20 -16.46 -1.86
N GLN A 109 -14.65 -16.14 -3.08
CA GLN A 109 -14.53 -17.05 -4.21
C GLN A 109 -13.08 -17.29 -4.59
N ARG A 110 -12.24 -16.26 -4.58
CA ARG A 110 -10.80 -16.40 -4.85
C ARG A 110 -10.10 -17.25 -3.79
N ALA A 111 -10.39 -17.03 -2.51
CA ALA A 111 -9.85 -17.85 -1.43
C ALA A 111 -10.20 -19.33 -1.63
N ARG A 112 -11.47 -19.64 -1.91
CA ARG A 112 -11.93 -21.01 -2.17
C ARG A 112 -11.32 -21.62 -3.44
N SER A 113 -11.26 -20.88 -4.52
CA SER A 113 -10.62 -21.31 -5.78
C SER A 113 -9.12 -21.57 -5.60
N ALA A 114 -8.47 -20.85 -4.70
CA ALA A 114 -7.07 -21.08 -4.33
C ALA A 114 -6.89 -22.27 -3.35
N GLY A 115 -7.98 -22.96 -2.94
CA GLY A 115 -7.98 -24.14 -2.09
C GLY A 115 -8.09 -23.83 -0.59
N PHE A 116 -8.31 -22.59 -0.17
CA PHE A 116 -8.58 -22.23 1.22
C PHE A 116 -10.09 -22.41 1.49
N PRO A 117 -10.52 -23.31 2.41
CA PRO A 117 -11.94 -23.61 2.65
C PRO A 117 -12.59 -22.50 3.50
N ALA A 118 -12.59 -21.29 2.96
CA ALA A 118 -13.00 -20.07 3.64
C ALA A 118 -14.46 -20.14 4.12
N LYS A 119 -14.66 -19.99 5.42
CA LYS A 119 -15.94 -19.61 6.04
C LYS A 119 -16.03 -18.09 6.19
N LEU A 120 -14.88 -17.44 6.30
CA LEU A 120 -14.74 -15.99 6.37
C LEU A 120 -13.59 -15.55 5.46
N ALA A 121 -13.82 -14.50 4.67
CA ALA A 121 -12.77 -13.80 3.95
C ALA A 121 -13.04 -12.28 3.98
N SER A 122 -12.00 -11.50 4.19
CA SER A 122 -12.00 -10.05 4.02
C SER A 122 -10.75 -9.62 3.27
N GLU A 123 -10.81 -8.45 2.64
CA GLU A 123 -9.75 -8.02 1.75
C GLU A 123 -9.44 -6.53 1.94
N ASN A 124 -8.16 -6.20 1.93
CA ASN A 124 -7.67 -4.84 1.75
C ASN A 124 -6.92 -4.75 0.43
N VAL A 125 -7.18 -3.69 -0.32
CA VAL A 125 -6.48 -3.38 -1.57
C VAL A 125 -5.88 -1.98 -1.52
N ALA A 126 -4.77 -1.80 -2.23
CA ALA A 126 -4.12 -0.50 -2.37
C ALA A 126 -3.36 -0.43 -3.70
N ALA A 127 -3.09 0.78 -4.20
CA ALA A 127 -2.29 0.96 -5.42
C ALA A 127 -1.44 2.22 -5.37
N GLY A 128 -0.18 2.08 -5.82
CA GLY A 128 0.74 3.21 -5.94
C GLY A 128 1.75 3.35 -4.81
N GLN A 129 1.50 2.79 -3.63
CA GLN A 129 2.44 2.79 -2.51
C GLN A 129 3.72 2.02 -2.88
N LYS A 130 4.87 2.55 -2.50
CA LYS A 130 6.18 2.05 -2.94
C LYS A 130 6.76 0.94 -2.05
N SER A 131 6.23 0.78 -0.84
CA SER A 131 6.62 -0.27 0.11
C SER A 131 5.41 -0.83 0.84
N PHE A 132 5.56 -2.02 1.44
CA PHE A 132 4.51 -2.59 2.29
C PHE A 132 4.28 -1.74 3.55
N ALA A 133 5.31 -1.10 4.09
CA ALA A 133 5.18 -0.20 5.23
C ALA A 133 4.23 0.98 4.92
N ASP A 134 4.33 1.55 3.72
CA ASP A 134 3.44 2.62 3.26
C ASP A 134 2.00 2.14 3.07
N VAL A 135 1.84 0.93 2.50
CA VAL A 135 0.53 0.29 2.34
C VAL A 135 -0.12 0.06 3.70
N LEU A 136 0.61 -0.50 4.66
CA LEU A 136 0.10 -0.76 6.00
C LEU A 136 -0.27 0.54 6.72
N ALA A 137 0.55 1.59 6.59
CA ALA A 137 0.24 2.91 7.14
C ALA A 137 -1.06 3.47 6.56
N TYR A 138 -1.23 3.38 5.23
CA TYR A 138 -2.47 3.78 4.55
C TYR A 138 -3.69 2.98 5.07
N TRP A 139 -3.59 1.66 5.17
CA TRP A 139 -4.69 0.82 5.66
C TRP A 139 -5.04 1.10 7.13
N LYS A 140 -4.06 1.44 7.97
CA LYS A 140 -4.31 1.83 9.37
C LYS A 140 -5.11 3.12 9.50
N GLN A 141 -4.97 4.06 8.57
CA GLN A 141 -5.68 5.35 8.58
C GLN A 141 -7.13 5.23 8.09
N SER A 142 -7.42 4.29 7.19
CA SER A 142 -8.75 4.05 6.65
C SER A 142 -9.60 3.20 7.61
N SER A 143 -10.78 3.66 7.99
CA SER A 143 -11.66 2.94 8.93
C SER A 143 -12.04 1.54 8.44
N GLY A 144 -12.39 1.39 7.16
CA GLY A 144 -12.76 0.10 6.56
C GLY A 144 -11.58 -0.88 6.51
N HIS A 145 -10.42 -0.43 6.04
CA HIS A 145 -9.23 -1.27 6.00
C HIS A 145 -8.74 -1.65 7.40
N ARG A 146 -8.80 -0.70 8.35
CA ARG A 146 -8.46 -0.96 9.77
C ARG A 146 -9.37 -2.00 10.39
N THR A 147 -10.68 -1.95 10.11
CA THR A 147 -11.64 -2.97 10.57
C THR A 147 -11.23 -4.35 10.09
N ASN A 148 -10.80 -4.52 8.85
CA ASN A 148 -10.31 -5.79 8.33
C ASN A 148 -9.01 -6.23 9.01
N LEU A 149 -8.02 -5.32 9.17
CA LEU A 149 -6.76 -5.62 9.88
C LEU A 149 -6.99 -6.12 11.31
N LEU A 150 -7.99 -5.58 12.00
CA LEU A 150 -8.31 -5.90 13.39
C LEU A 150 -9.48 -6.88 13.55
N ARG A 151 -9.88 -7.54 12.46
CA ARG A 151 -10.99 -8.52 12.50
C ARG A 151 -10.70 -9.64 13.50
N PRO A 152 -11.60 -9.93 14.46
CA PRO A 152 -11.30 -10.87 15.53
C PRO A 152 -11.28 -12.34 15.07
N ASN A 153 -12.17 -12.70 14.14
CA ASN A 153 -12.46 -14.10 13.76
C ASN A 153 -11.70 -14.55 12.51
N VAL A 154 -10.52 -14.00 12.28
CA VAL A 154 -9.60 -14.46 11.22
C VAL A 154 -8.38 -15.10 11.85
N THR A 155 -7.82 -16.11 11.21
CA THR A 155 -6.71 -16.91 11.71
C THR A 155 -5.49 -16.89 10.77
N ALA A 156 -5.71 -16.56 9.51
CA ALA A 156 -4.66 -16.57 8.51
C ALA A 156 -4.74 -15.38 7.55
N ILE A 157 -3.61 -15.08 6.92
CA ILE A 157 -3.51 -14.07 5.87
C ILE A 157 -2.75 -14.58 4.64
N GLY A 158 -3.00 -13.93 3.53
CA GLY A 158 -2.14 -13.96 2.36
C GLY A 158 -1.95 -12.53 1.83
N VAL A 159 -0.76 -12.19 1.41
CA VAL A 159 -0.41 -10.87 0.88
C VAL A 159 0.32 -11.02 -0.45
N ALA A 160 -0.02 -10.14 -1.41
CA ALA A 160 0.62 -10.13 -2.72
C ALA A 160 0.69 -8.71 -3.30
N MET A 161 1.57 -8.54 -4.28
CA MET A 161 1.73 -7.31 -5.04
C MET A 161 2.03 -7.68 -6.50
N ALA A 162 1.37 -6.99 -7.42
CA ALA A 162 1.68 -7.02 -8.85
C ALA A 162 1.89 -5.60 -9.38
N LYS A 163 2.66 -5.45 -10.46
CA LYS A 163 2.86 -4.15 -11.12
C LYS A 163 2.18 -4.16 -12.49
N ASN A 164 1.58 -3.04 -12.88
CA ASN A 164 1.14 -2.87 -14.25
C ASN A 164 2.31 -2.52 -15.18
N ASP A 165 2.05 -2.38 -16.48
CA ASP A 165 3.05 -2.07 -17.52
C ASP A 165 3.78 -0.73 -17.29
N LYS A 166 3.17 0.17 -16.51
CA LYS A 166 3.77 1.45 -16.10
C LYS A 166 4.55 1.36 -14.79
N GLY A 167 4.76 0.15 -14.25
CA GLY A 167 5.45 -0.09 -13.00
C GLY A 167 4.68 0.31 -11.73
N ARG A 168 3.39 0.68 -11.85
CA ARG A 168 2.55 1.01 -10.70
C ARG A 168 2.20 -0.25 -9.93
N PRO A 169 2.48 -0.33 -8.61
CA PRO A 169 2.16 -1.49 -7.79
C PRO A 169 0.69 -1.51 -7.38
N TYR A 170 0.13 -2.71 -7.30
CA TYR A 170 -1.19 -3.04 -6.79
C TYR A 170 -1.03 -4.10 -5.70
N TRP A 171 -1.52 -3.79 -4.53
CA TRP A 171 -1.35 -4.57 -3.32
C TRP A 171 -2.67 -5.18 -2.89
N THR A 172 -2.63 -6.43 -2.47
CA THR A 172 -3.79 -7.12 -1.91
C THR A 172 -3.38 -7.87 -0.65
N LEU A 173 -4.17 -7.71 0.40
CA LEU A 173 -4.14 -8.52 1.62
C LEU A 173 -5.48 -9.23 1.73
N VAL A 174 -5.47 -10.56 1.82
CA VAL A 174 -6.64 -11.37 2.14
C VAL A 174 -6.49 -11.92 3.55
N LEU A 175 -7.53 -11.77 4.37
CA LEU A 175 -7.61 -12.34 5.70
C LEU A 175 -8.73 -13.37 5.71
N GLY A 176 -8.51 -14.54 6.31
CA GLY A 176 -9.47 -15.63 6.28
C GLY A 176 -9.50 -16.46 7.55
N ALA A 177 -10.60 -17.24 7.66
CA ALA A 177 -10.76 -18.34 8.60
C ALA A 177 -11.46 -19.52 7.91
N GLU A 178 -11.07 -20.73 8.31
CA GLU A 178 -11.68 -22.01 7.89
C GLU A 178 -12.90 -22.36 8.73
#